data_dd84726543eae6f172d249db6d6a7c07
#
_entry.id   dd84726543eae6f172d249db6d6a7c07
#
_cell.length_a   1.000
_cell.length_b   1.000
_cell.length_c   1.000
_cell.angle_alpha   90.00
_cell.angle_beta   90.00
_cell.angle_gamma   90.00
#
_symmetry.space_group_name_H-M   'P 1'
#
loop_
_entity.id
_entity.type
_entity.pdbx_description
1 polymer ?
#
loop_
_entity_poly.entity_id
_entity_poly.type
_entity_poly.pdbx_seq_one_letter_code
_entity_poly.pdbx_strand_id
1 'polypeptide(L)'
;MAEEKLLVKRDGEFCYPIYFENDFSFLSQALTDEGLAGKSMCIVSDSTVAPLYADQVKAELLKVTDHVYQFTFPAGEAHKNLDTVQDLFQCLIENGLDRKSLVVALGGGVTGDLSGFGAAAYLRGIDFIQIPTTLLAQVDSSVGGKTGVDFRQFKNMVGAFHQPRLVYMNMATLQSLPEREFGCGMGEILKTGLICDKDFFDFVCANYKVIRTMDPEMLAVMIRKCCAIKAGVVERDPKEQGERALLNLGHTIGHAVEKLMNFNLLHGQCVGIGLGAAAAISRERGLLTNGEYEQICHSLKLYGLPLYVEGLSPRDILAATKKDKKMEQGQIKFILMDGLGKSFIDKTVSDQELLVGIHAICR
;
A
#
# COMPACT_ATOMS: atom_id res chain seq x y z
N MET A 1 13.64 -11.61 22.54
CA MET A 1 12.42 -12.44 22.39
C MET A 1 12.03 -12.30 20.92
N ALA A 2 11.85 -13.42 20.20
CA ALA A 2 11.34 -13.34 18.84
C ALA A 2 9.97 -12.68 18.94
N GLU A 3 9.82 -11.47 18.39
CA GLU A 3 8.52 -10.81 18.33
C GLU A 3 7.59 -11.65 17.46
N GLU A 4 6.38 -11.91 17.96
CA GLU A 4 5.42 -12.75 17.25
C GLU A 4 5.15 -12.21 15.85
N LYS A 5 5.43 -13.03 14.82
CA LYS A 5 5.06 -12.76 13.44
C LYS A 5 3.53 -12.64 13.33
N LEU A 6 3.05 -11.73 12.50
CA LEU A 6 1.63 -11.62 12.18
C LEU A 6 1.26 -12.68 11.14
N LEU A 7 0.31 -13.54 11.46
CA LEU A 7 -0.19 -14.57 10.55
C LEU A 7 -1.36 -14.02 9.73
N VAL A 8 -1.15 -13.86 8.43
CA VAL A 8 -2.23 -13.50 7.50
C VAL A 8 -3.00 -14.76 7.13
N LYS A 9 -4.31 -14.68 7.21
CA LYS A 9 -5.22 -15.78 6.87
C LYS A 9 -6.08 -15.41 5.68
N ARG A 10 -6.60 -16.42 5.01
CA ARG A 10 -7.57 -16.30 3.94
C ARG A 10 -8.60 -17.41 4.08
N ASP A 11 -9.87 -17.07 4.12
CA ASP A 11 -10.95 -18.03 4.30
C ASP A 11 -10.76 -18.90 5.58
N GLY A 12 -10.17 -18.32 6.65
CA GLY A 12 -9.85 -18.98 7.91
C GLY A 12 -8.57 -19.82 7.93
N GLU A 13 -7.93 -20.04 6.77
CA GLU A 13 -6.69 -20.82 6.66
C GLU A 13 -5.46 -19.91 6.64
N PHE A 14 -4.34 -20.40 7.19
CA PHE A 14 -3.05 -19.72 7.14
C PHE A 14 -2.62 -19.52 5.68
N CYS A 15 -2.15 -18.30 5.36
CA CYS A 15 -1.72 -17.94 4.04
C CYS A 15 -0.23 -17.62 3.99
N TYR A 16 0.23 -16.67 4.80
CA TYR A 16 1.64 -16.30 4.93
C TYR A 16 1.90 -15.50 6.21
N PRO A 17 3.15 -15.49 6.72
CA PRO A 17 3.54 -14.66 7.84
C PRO A 17 4.05 -13.29 7.39
N ILE A 18 3.91 -12.28 8.28
CA ILE A 18 4.61 -11.01 8.20
C ILE A 18 5.60 -10.95 9.36
N TYR A 19 6.88 -10.78 9.04
CA TYR A 19 7.96 -10.56 10.01
C TYR A 19 8.21 -9.06 10.16
N PHE A 20 8.46 -8.61 11.39
CA PHE A 20 8.75 -7.21 11.73
C PHE A 20 10.11 -7.15 12.43
N GLU A 21 11.12 -6.71 11.69
CA GLU A 21 12.51 -6.74 12.12
C GLU A 21 13.15 -5.36 11.98
N ASN A 22 14.29 -5.15 12.64
CA ASN A 22 15.02 -3.88 12.58
C ASN A 22 16.20 -3.90 11.60
N ASP A 23 16.52 -5.06 11.04
CA ASP A 23 17.56 -5.25 10.02
C ASP A 23 17.28 -6.49 9.17
N PHE A 24 18.22 -6.94 8.33
CA PHE A 24 18.06 -8.12 7.49
C PHE A 24 18.64 -9.40 8.10
N SER A 25 19.22 -9.36 9.29
CA SER A 25 19.98 -10.49 9.85
C SER A 25 19.14 -11.75 10.10
N PHE A 26 17.84 -11.60 10.32
CA PHE A 26 16.90 -12.71 10.51
C PHE A 26 16.31 -13.25 9.20
N LEU A 27 16.58 -12.64 8.04
CA LEU A 27 15.97 -13.02 6.76
C LEU A 27 16.28 -14.47 6.37
N SER A 28 17.52 -14.90 6.52
CA SER A 28 17.94 -16.28 6.23
C SER A 28 17.20 -17.31 7.11
N GLN A 29 17.02 -16.98 8.39
CA GLN A 29 16.24 -17.83 9.31
C GLN A 29 14.76 -17.84 8.92
N ALA A 30 14.15 -16.69 8.62
CA ALA A 30 12.76 -16.61 8.18
C ALA A 30 12.50 -17.46 6.91
N LEU A 31 13.42 -17.42 5.95
CA LEU A 31 13.36 -18.27 4.75
C LEU A 31 13.43 -19.76 5.07
N THR A 32 14.28 -20.14 6.02
CA THR A 32 14.41 -21.52 6.48
C THR A 32 13.14 -22.00 7.18
N ASP A 33 12.58 -21.20 8.07
CA ASP A 33 11.36 -21.50 8.83
C ASP A 33 10.15 -21.70 7.91
N GLU A 34 10.10 -20.98 6.79
CA GLU A 34 9.01 -21.07 5.79
C GLU A 34 9.32 -22.09 4.66
N GLY A 35 10.40 -22.89 4.79
CA GLY A 35 10.75 -23.95 3.83
C GLY A 35 11.18 -23.42 2.46
N LEU A 36 11.81 -22.24 2.42
CA LEU A 36 12.26 -21.59 1.20
C LEU A 36 13.77 -21.70 0.94
N ALA A 37 14.52 -22.26 1.88
CA ALA A 37 15.96 -22.53 1.73
C ALA A 37 16.25 -23.49 0.55
N GLY A 38 17.40 -23.32 -0.10
CA GLY A 38 17.86 -24.15 -1.23
C GLY A 38 17.22 -23.83 -2.59
N LYS A 39 16.28 -22.87 -2.66
CA LYS A 39 15.68 -22.42 -3.92
C LYS A 39 16.63 -21.51 -4.69
N SER A 40 16.59 -21.54 -6.03
CA SER A 40 17.15 -20.45 -6.84
C SER A 40 16.33 -19.18 -6.65
N MET A 41 16.99 -18.06 -6.39
CA MET A 41 16.32 -16.79 -6.02
C MET A 41 16.71 -15.64 -6.95
N CYS A 42 15.74 -14.81 -7.33
CA CYS A 42 15.99 -13.58 -8.07
C CYS A 42 15.50 -12.37 -7.26
N ILE A 43 16.43 -11.51 -6.83
CA ILE A 43 16.11 -10.19 -6.25
C ILE A 43 15.62 -9.30 -7.37
N VAL A 44 14.41 -8.78 -7.23
CA VAL A 44 13.82 -7.77 -8.13
C VAL A 44 13.74 -6.47 -7.35
N SER A 45 14.41 -5.41 -7.87
CA SER A 45 14.48 -4.13 -7.19
C SER A 45 14.53 -2.99 -8.22
N ASP A 46 14.23 -1.78 -7.78
CA ASP A 46 14.40 -0.60 -8.61
C ASP A 46 15.77 0.08 -8.42
N SER A 47 16.11 1.00 -9.34
CA SER A 47 17.41 1.69 -9.36
C SER A 47 17.68 2.61 -8.16
N THR A 48 16.67 2.93 -7.34
CA THR A 48 16.83 3.70 -6.09
C THR A 48 17.10 2.78 -4.91
N VAL A 49 16.38 1.66 -4.80
CA VAL A 49 16.44 0.77 -3.65
C VAL A 49 17.61 -0.22 -3.75
N ALA A 50 17.91 -0.72 -4.95
CA ALA A 50 18.97 -1.71 -5.16
C ALA A 50 20.33 -1.27 -4.59
N PRO A 51 20.84 -0.05 -4.86
CA PRO A 51 22.12 0.39 -4.30
C PRO A 51 22.16 0.50 -2.77
N LEU A 52 21.00 0.64 -2.13
CA LEU A 52 20.91 0.79 -0.69
C LEU A 52 20.92 -0.56 0.05
N TYR A 53 20.23 -1.56 -0.52
CA TYR A 53 19.87 -2.76 0.24
C TYR A 53 20.12 -4.09 -0.47
N ALA A 54 20.32 -4.12 -1.80
CA ALA A 54 20.40 -5.38 -2.52
C ALA A 54 21.59 -6.26 -2.07
N ASP A 55 22.75 -5.67 -1.80
CA ASP A 55 23.91 -6.42 -1.34
C ASP A 55 23.69 -7.03 0.05
N GLN A 56 23.03 -6.31 0.97
CA GLN A 56 22.70 -6.82 2.29
C GLN A 56 21.72 -8.00 2.21
N VAL A 57 20.66 -7.84 1.41
CA VAL A 57 19.68 -8.91 1.18
C VAL A 57 20.35 -10.09 0.50
N LYS A 58 21.17 -9.89 -0.53
CA LYS A 58 21.91 -10.94 -1.22
C LYS A 58 22.81 -11.73 -0.27
N ALA A 59 23.50 -11.05 0.66
CA ALA A 59 24.35 -11.71 1.65
C ALA A 59 23.52 -12.63 2.57
N GLU A 60 22.32 -12.26 2.95
CA GLU A 60 21.44 -13.11 3.75
C GLU A 60 20.90 -14.31 2.92
N LEU A 61 20.52 -14.08 1.65
CA LEU A 61 20.04 -15.15 0.77
C LEU A 61 21.13 -16.20 0.50
N LEU A 62 22.39 -15.77 0.35
CA LEU A 62 23.54 -16.67 0.13
C LEU A 62 23.86 -17.58 1.34
N LYS A 63 23.27 -17.32 2.52
CA LYS A 63 23.36 -18.24 3.67
C LYS A 63 22.48 -19.49 3.49
N VAL A 64 21.48 -19.42 2.62
CA VAL A 64 20.47 -20.49 2.44
C VAL A 64 20.41 -21.06 1.02
N THR A 65 21.13 -20.48 0.05
CA THR A 65 21.25 -20.99 -1.34
C THR A 65 22.50 -20.43 -2.03
N ASP A 66 23.06 -21.20 -2.98
CA ASP A 66 24.19 -20.72 -3.80
C ASP A 66 23.73 -19.98 -5.08
N HIS A 67 22.43 -19.93 -5.37
CA HIS A 67 21.86 -19.44 -6.62
C HIS A 67 21.04 -18.17 -6.37
N VAL A 68 21.71 -17.01 -6.33
CA VAL A 68 21.08 -15.70 -6.16
C VAL A 68 21.40 -14.80 -7.34
N TYR A 69 20.36 -14.41 -8.05
CA TYR A 69 20.39 -13.51 -9.20
C TYR A 69 19.74 -12.17 -8.85
N GLN A 70 19.89 -11.18 -9.71
CA GLN A 70 19.31 -9.85 -9.51
C GLN A 70 18.81 -9.25 -10.81
N PHE A 71 17.61 -8.70 -10.77
CA PHE A 71 17.02 -7.85 -11.81
C PHE A 71 16.77 -6.47 -11.23
N THR A 72 17.30 -5.43 -11.88
CA THR A 72 17.11 -4.04 -11.45
C THR A 72 16.51 -3.24 -12.60
N PHE A 73 15.39 -2.57 -12.35
CA PHE A 73 14.69 -1.73 -13.32
C PHE A 73 14.70 -0.25 -12.88
N PRO A 74 14.47 0.73 -13.79
CA PRO A 74 14.43 2.13 -13.41
C PRO A 74 13.31 2.44 -12.41
N ALA A 75 13.61 3.24 -11.38
CA ALA A 75 12.62 3.60 -10.35
C ALA A 75 11.48 4.45 -10.92
N GLY A 76 10.30 4.33 -10.31
CA GLY A 76 9.12 5.15 -10.58
C GLY A 76 7.96 4.41 -11.24
N GLU A 77 6.76 4.97 -11.07
CA GLU A 77 5.49 4.38 -11.55
C GLU A 77 5.48 4.16 -13.07
N ALA A 78 6.19 4.99 -13.85
CA ALA A 78 6.27 4.86 -15.32
C ALA A 78 6.83 3.50 -15.75
N HIS A 79 7.59 2.83 -14.90
CA HIS A 79 8.18 1.51 -15.15
C HIS A 79 7.36 0.34 -14.59
N LYS A 80 6.21 0.62 -13.97
CA LYS A 80 5.25 -0.40 -13.52
C LYS A 80 4.37 -0.84 -14.70
N ASN A 81 4.94 -1.50 -15.68
CA ASN A 81 4.28 -1.83 -16.95
C ASN A 81 4.66 -3.22 -17.46
N LEU A 82 3.99 -3.66 -18.56
CA LEU A 82 4.22 -4.98 -19.14
C LEU A 82 5.60 -5.12 -19.78
N ASP A 83 6.21 -4.04 -20.27
CA ASP A 83 7.54 -4.11 -20.89
C ASP A 83 8.58 -4.48 -19.83
N THR A 84 8.55 -3.83 -18.67
CA THR A 84 9.42 -4.18 -17.53
C THR A 84 9.19 -5.62 -17.05
N VAL A 85 7.94 -6.12 -17.10
CA VAL A 85 7.64 -7.52 -16.77
C VAL A 85 8.24 -8.47 -17.80
N GLN A 86 8.25 -8.12 -19.09
CA GLN A 86 8.92 -8.93 -20.13
C GLN A 86 10.43 -8.98 -19.90
N ASP A 87 11.06 -7.85 -19.55
CA ASP A 87 12.48 -7.82 -19.20
C ASP A 87 12.79 -8.69 -17.97
N LEU A 88 11.91 -8.67 -16.97
CA LEU A 88 12.00 -9.59 -15.82
C LEU A 88 11.91 -11.04 -16.27
N PHE A 89 10.96 -11.42 -17.13
CA PHE A 89 10.85 -12.79 -17.64
C PHE A 89 12.12 -13.22 -18.38
N GLN A 90 12.69 -12.36 -19.20
CA GLN A 90 13.93 -12.64 -19.88
C GLN A 90 15.07 -12.93 -18.87
N CYS A 91 15.22 -12.08 -17.86
CA CYS A 91 16.20 -12.29 -16.79
C CYS A 91 16.00 -13.64 -16.07
N LEU A 92 14.75 -13.99 -15.74
CA LEU A 92 14.45 -15.27 -15.07
C LEU A 92 14.80 -16.49 -15.96
N ILE A 93 14.51 -16.40 -17.27
CA ILE A 93 14.79 -17.47 -18.25
C ILE A 93 16.31 -17.64 -18.46
N GLU A 94 17.02 -16.55 -18.69
CA GLU A 94 18.47 -16.57 -18.96
C GLU A 94 19.27 -17.12 -17.76
N ASN A 95 18.77 -16.91 -16.55
CA ASN A 95 19.37 -17.45 -15.31
C ASN A 95 18.83 -18.84 -14.92
N GLY A 96 18.01 -19.45 -15.75
CA GLY A 96 17.53 -20.81 -15.55
C GLY A 96 16.58 -21.00 -14.36
N LEU A 97 15.85 -19.96 -13.94
CA LEU A 97 14.88 -20.09 -12.87
C LEU A 97 13.72 -20.98 -13.31
N ASP A 98 13.38 -21.94 -12.49
CA ASP A 98 12.34 -22.94 -12.73
C ASP A 98 11.08 -22.71 -11.88
N ARG A 99 10.13 -23.69 -11.90
CA ARG A 99 8.88 -23.61 -11.13
C ARG A 99 9.07 -23.67 -9.60
N LYS A 100 10.24 -24.06 -9.12
CA LYS A 100 10.57 -24.13 -7.69
C LYS A 100 11.34 -22.93 -7.21
N SER A 101 11.73 -22.03 -8.11
CA SER A 101 12.48 -20.82 -7.83
C SER A 101 11.63 -19.77 -7.11
N LEU A 102 12.28 -18.75 -6.56
CA LEU A 102 11.68 -17.71 -5.72
C LEU A 102 12.02 -16.32 -6.25
N VAL A 103 11.02 -15.49 -6.44
CA VAL A 103 11.20 -14.05 -6.66
C VAL A 103 11.24 -13.33 -5.32
N VAL A 104 12.24 -12.48 -5.12
CA VAL A 104 12.42 -11.65 -3.91
C VAL A 104 12.18 -10.18 -4.28
N ALA A 105 11.00 -9.68 -4.02
CA ALA A 105 10.61 -8.29 -4.31
C ALA A 105 11.17 -7.35 -3.24
N LEU A 106 12.25 -6.63 -3.55
CA LEU A 106 12.91 -5.68 -2.65
C LEU A 106 12.64 -4.25 -3.08
N GLY A 107 11.70 -3.54 -2.44
CA GLY A 107 11.38 -2.17 -2.83
C GLY A 107 10.05 -1.65 -2.32
N GLY A 108 9.59 -0.56 -2.91
CA GLY A 108 8.28 0.03 -2.65
C GLY A 108 7.13 -0.73 -3.32
N GLY A 109 5.94 -0.12 -3.33
CA GLY A 109 4.73 -0.71 -3.90
C GLY A 109 4.85 -1.06 -5.39
N VAL A 110 5.55 -0.24 -6.18
CA VAL A 110 5.84 -0.51 -7.61
C VAL A 110 6.56 -1.84 -7.76
N THR A 111 7.64 -2.02 -7.00
CA THR A 111 8.45 -3.24 -7.03
C THR A 111 7.65 -4.46 -6.57
N GLY A 112 6.90 -4.33 -5.47
CA GLY A 112 6.08 -5.42 -4.94
C GLY A 112 5.02 -5.91 -5.92
N ASP A 113 4.28 -4.96 -6.51
CA ASP A 113 3.20 -5.25 -7.46
C ASP A 113 3.72 -5.88 -8.77
N LEU A 114 4.78 -5.28 -9.35
CA LEU A 114 5.41 -5.76 -10.58
C LEU A 114 6.01 -7.15 -10.40
N SER A 115 6.76 -7.36 -9.31
CA SER A 115 7.41 -8.63 -9.02
C SER A 115 6.40 -9.74 -8.74
N GLY A 116 5.36 -9.43 -7.96
CA GLY A 116 4.30 -10.38 -7.65
C GLY A 116 3.49 -10.76 -8.88
N PHE A 117 3.19 -9.82 -9.78
CA PHE A 117 2.54 -10.11 -11.05
C PHE A 117 3.47 -10.92 -11.98
N GLY A 118 4.75 -10.53 -12.06
CA GLY A 118 5.75 -11.32 -12.81
C GLY A 118 5.83 -12.75 -12.31
N ALA A 119 5.91 -12.95 -10.99
CA ALA A 119 5.90 -14.29 -10.39
C ALA A 119 4.61 -15.05 -10.67
N ALA A 120 3.44 -14.40 -10.62
CA ALA A 120 2.14 -15.02 -10.93
C ALA A 120 2.03 -15.50 -12.37
N ALA A 121 2.65 -14.79 -13.32
CA ALA A 121 2.56 -15.10 -14.74
C ALA A 121 3.69 -16.03 -15.24
N TYR A 122 4.90 -15.93 -14.66
CA TYR A 122 6.05 -16.75 -15.04
C TYR A 122 5.79 -18.23 -14.77
N LEU A 123 5.98 -19.09 -15.78
CA LEU A 123 5.74 -20.54 -15.74
C LEU A 123 4.36 -20.95 -15.17
N ARG A 124 3.35 -20.10 -15.26
CA ARG A 124 1.98 -20.22 -14.69
C ARG A 124 1.93 -20.08 -13.17
N GLY A 125 2.90 -19.42 -12.59
CA GLY A 125 3.02 -19.11 -11.18
C GLY A 125 4.21 -19.77 -10.52
N ILE A 126 5.09 -18.93 -9.94
CA ILE A 126 6.17 -19.34 -9.05
C ILE A 126 6.02 -18.60 -7.71
N ASP A 127 6.71 -19.09 -6.69
CA ASP A 127 6.72 -18.45 -5.37
C ASP A 127 7.36 -17.06 -5.43
N PHE A 128 6.88 -16.14 -4.58
CA PHE A 128 7.56 -14.88 -4.32
C PHE A 128 7.46 -14.49 -2.86
N ILE A 129 8.35 -13.60 -2.42
CA ILE A 129 8.33 -12.92 -1.12
C ILE A 129 8.41 -11.42 -1.33
N GLN A 130 7.95 -10.66 -0.33
CA GLN A 130 8.07 -9.20 -0.33
C GLN A 130 8.98 -8.71 0.79
N ILE A 131 9.87 -7.79 0.45
CA ILE A 131 10.71 -7.02 1.38
C ILE A 131 10.39 -5.54 1.12
N PRO A 132 9.25 -5.04 1.68
CA PRO A 132 8.80 -3.68 1.43
C PRO A 132 9.70 -2.67 2.15
N THR A 133 10.18 -1.65 1.40
CA THR A 133 11.13 -0.64 1.88
C THR A 133 10.52 0.76 2.05
N THR A 134 9.26 0.96 1.65
CA THR A 134 8.53 2.21 1.89
C THR A 134 7.43 1.99 2.92
N LEU A 135 7.07 3.02 3.70
CA LEU A 135 6.00 2.90 4.67
C LEU A 135 4.67 2.50 4.01
N LEU A 136 4.34 3.10 2.86
CA LEU A 136 3.16 2.74 2.08
C LEU A 136 3.14 1.25 1.72
N ALA A 137 4.28 0.71 1.28
CA ALA A 137 4.36 -0.71 0.95
C ALA A 137 4.22 -1.61 2.19
N GLN A 138 4.82 -1.22 3.31
CA GLN A 138 4.73 -1.98 4.55
C GLN A 138 3.29 -2.06 5.08
N VAL A 139 2.55 -0.95 5.09
CA VAL A 139 1.21 -0.90 5.70
C VAL A 139 0.06 -1.19 4.73
N ASP A 140 0.32 -1.14 3.43
CA ASP A 140 -0.75 -1.27 2.43
C ASP A 140 -0.42 -2.29 1.33
N SER A 141 0.43 -2.00 0.35
CA SER A 141 0.52 -2.81 -0.87
C SER A 141 1.04 -4.23 -0.65
N SER A 142 1.86 -4.50 0.37
CA SER A 142 2.37 -5.85 0.66
C SER A 142 1.33 -6.78 1.33
N VAL A 143 0.16 -6.26 1.71
CA VAL A 143 -0.86 -7.05 2.43
C VAL A 143 -2.08 -7.28 1.55
N GLY A 144 -2.43 -8.55 1.31
CA GLY A 144 -3.66 -8.94 0.62
C GLY A 144 -3.50 -9.45 -0.80
N GLY A 145 -2.25 -9.63 -1.29
CA GLY A 145 -1.91 -10.37 -2.51
C GLY A 145 -2.42 -9.76 -3.82
N LYS A 146 -2.82 -8.49 -3.84
CA LYS A 146 -3.07 -7.76 -5.08
C LYS A 146 -1.73 -7.45 -5.73
N THR A 147 -1.51 -7.92 -6.94
CA THR A 147 -0.30 -7.65 -7.73
C THR A 147 -0.70 -7.21 -9.12
N GLY A 148 0.10 -6.36 -9.77
CA GLY A 148 -0.28 -5.89 -11.07
C GLY A 148 0.60 -4.77 -11.60
N VAL A 149 0.31 -4.40 -12.83
CA VAL A 149 0.99 -3.34 -13.56
C VAL A 149 -0.01 -2.40 -14.24
N ASP A 150 0.48 -1.26 -14.61
CA ASP A 150 -0.26 -0.29 -15.36
C ASP A 150 -0.38 -0.70 -16.82
N PHE A 151 -1.47 -0.35 -17.44
CA PHE A 151 -1.68 -0.53 -18.86
C PHE A 151 -1.96 0.81 -19.53
N ARG A 152 -0.99 1.32 -20.27
CA ARG A 152 -1.02 2.67 -20.84
C ARG A 152 -1.27 3.72 -19.76
N GLN A 153 -2.35 4.53 -19.90
CA GLN A 153 -2.74 5.55 -18.92
C GLN A 153 -3.59 5.03 -17.76
N PHE A 154 -3.83 3.75 -17.67
CA PHE A 154 -4.70 3.15 -16.66
C PHE A 154 -3.87 2.41 -15.60
N LYS A 155 -3.95 2.85 -14.35
CA LYS A 155 -3.24 2.22 -13.23
C LYS A 155 -3.85 0.86 -12.86
N ASN A 156 -2.99 -0.10 -12.51
CA ASN A 156 -3.32 -1.40 -11.91
C ASN A 156 -4.38 -2.20 -12.68
N MET A 157 -4.38 -2.09 -14.03
CA MET A 157 -5.41 -2.72 -14.86
C MET A 157 -5.12 -4.16 -15.24
N VAL A 158 -3.87 -4.53 -15.21
CA VAL A 158 -3.42 -5.90 -15.52
C VAL A 158 -2.77 -6.46 -14.27
N GLY A 159 -3.33 -7.54 -13.74
CA GLY A 159 -2.84 -8.07 -12.49
C GLY A 159 -3.41 -9.43 -12.12
N ALA A 160 -2.95 -9.94 -10.99
CA ALA A 160 -3.37 -11.20 -10.42
C ALA A 160 -3.49 -11.10 -8.90
N PHE A 161 -4.36 -11.93 -8.32
CA PHE A 161 -4.27 -12.21 -6.89
C PHE A 161 -3.23 -13.31 -6.68
N HIS A 162 -2.04 -12.92 -6.24
CA HIS A 162 -0.93 -13.82 -5.94
C HIS A 162 -0.38 -13.52 -4.56
N GLN A 163 -0.50 -14.48 -3.64
CA GLN A 163 -0.09 -14.28 -2.26
C GLN A 163 1.42 -14.53 -2.12
N PRO A 164 2.16 -13.69 -1.39
CA PRO A 164 3.56 -13.96 -1.08
C PRO A 164 3.69 -15.17 -0.14
N ARG A 165 4.85 -15.82 -0.14
CA ARG A 165 5.18 -16.88 0.82
C ARG A 165 5.51 -16.31 2.20
N LEU A 166 6.05 -15.11 2.24
CA LEU A 166 6.24 -14.28 3.44
C LEU A 166 6.38 -12.81 3.06
N VAL A 167 6.16 -11.92 4.02
CA VAL A 167 6.54 -10.51 3.96
C VAL A 167 7.56 -10.26 5.06
N TYR A 168 8.70 -9.68 4.70
CA TYR A 168 9.78 -9.34 5.64
C TYR A 168 9.94 -7.83 5.71
N MET A 169 9.53 -7.23 6.80
CA MET A 169 9.60 -5.78 7.02
C MET A 169 10.83 -5.45 7.87
N ASN A 170 11.76 -4.72 7.30
CA ASN A 170 12.88 -4.13 8.01
C ASN A 170 12.57 -2.66 8.31
N MET A 171 12.38 -2.33 9.59
CA MET A 171 12.05 -0.96 10.02
C MET A 171 13.14 0.04 9.69
N ALA A 172 14.43 -0.38 9.69
CA ALA A 172 15.55 0.51 9.38
C ALA A 172 15.50 1.05 7.93
N THR A 173 14.81 0.40 7.00
CA THR A 173 14.66 0.91 5.62
C THR A 173 13.92 2.24 5.58
N LEU A 174 13.08 2.53 6.56
CA LEU A 174 12.32 3.78 6.64
C LEU A 174 13.22 4.99 6.97
N GLN A 175 14.41 4.78 7.54
CA GLN A 175 15.35 5.87 7.82
C GLN A 175 15.91 6.52 6.54
N SER A 176 15.96 5.79 5.43
CA SER A 176 16.37 6.33 4.13
C SER A 176 15.21 6.88 3.30
N LEU A 177 13.97 6.70 3.79
CA LEU A 177 12.78 7.11 3.04
C LEU A 177 12.61 8.63 3.07
N PRO A 178 12.45 9.31 1.93
CA PRO A 178 12.16 10.74 1.89
C PRO A 178 10.90 11.09 2.69
N GLU A 179 10.90 12.24 3.36
CA GLU A 179 9.77 12.69 4.20
C GLU A 179 8.43 12.69 3.46
N ARG A 180 8.45 13.06 2.18
CA ARG A 180 7.26 13.06 1.32
C ARG A 180 6.68 11.65 1.13
N GLU A 181 7.53 10.65 0.97
CA GLU A 181 7.13 9.24 0.83
C GLU A 181 6.66 8.65 2.16
N PHE A 182 7.31 9.05 3.26
CA PHE A 182 6.85 8.68 4.60
C PHE A 182 5.45 9.23 4.86
N GLY A 183 5.20 10.49 4.52
CA GLY A 183 3.87 11.11 4.61
C GLY A 183 2.81 10.33 3.83
N CYS A 184 3.15 9.79 2.65
CA CYS A 184 2.24 8.96 1.86
C CYS A 184 1.79 7.71 2.62
N GLY A 185 2.71 7.00 3.27
CA GLY A 185 2.37 5.86 4.11
C GLY A 185 1.52 6.25 5.31
N MET A 186 1.78 7.41 5.91
CA MET A 186 0.98 7.94 7.01
C MET A 186 -0.47 8.24 6.59
N GLY A 187 -0.70 8.64 5.34
CA GLY A 187 -2.06 8.80 4.80
C GLY A 187 -2.87 7.51 4.88
N GLU A 188 -2.27 6.37 4.53
CA GLU A 188 -2.91 5.06 4.62
C GLU A 188 -3.10 4.59 6.08
N ILE A 189 -2.14 4.90 6.96
CA ILE A 189 -2.26 4.59 8.39
C ILE A 189 -3.41 5.36 9.02
N LEU A 190 -3.51 6.67 8.79
CA LEU A 190 -4.62 7.50 9.27
C LEU A 190 -5.95 7.01 8.71
N LYS A 191 -6.00 6.71 7.41
CA LYS A 191 -7.18 6.11 6.77
C LYS A 191 -7.62 4.82 7.48
N THR A 192 -6.68 3.94 7.78
CA THR A 192 -6.96 2.66 8.44
C THR A 192 -7.61 2.86 9.81
N GLY A 193 -7.10 3.80 10.60
CA GLY A 193 -7.73 4.19 11.88
C GLY A 193 -9.14 4.76 11.70
N LEU A 194 -9.32 5.66 10.74
CA LEU A 194 -10.61 6.28 10.44
C LEU A 194 -11.68 5.29 9.96
N ILE A 195 -11.27 4.18 9.34
CA ILE A 195 -12.21 3.16 8.86
C ILE A 195 -12.86 2.39 10.00
N CYS A 196 -12.08 1.90 10.97
CA CYS A 196 -12.59 0.92 11.92
C CYS A 196 -11.92 0.89 13.31
N ASP A 197 -10.96 1.78 13.61
CA ASP A 197 -10.25 1.76 14.90
C ASP A 197 -9.87 3.18 15.37
N LYS A 198 -10.81 3.82 16.09
CA LYS A 198 -10.60 5.14 16.69
C LYS A 198 -9.39 5.18 17.62
N ASP A 199 -9.19 4.15 18.44
CA ASP A 199 -8.09 4.13 19.40
C ASP A 199 -6.74 4.09 18.67
N PHE A 200 -6.68 3.42 17.52
CA PHE A 200 -5.50 3.44 16.66
C PHE A 200 -5.29 4.82 16.01
N PHE A 201 -6.35 5.46 15.54
CA PHE A 201 -6.25 6.83 15.01
C PHE A 201 -5.74 7.81 16.08
N ASP A 202 -6.30 7.75 17.28
CA ASP A 202 -5.89 8.60 18.41
C ASP A 202 -4.45 8.29 18.84
N PHE A 203 -4.05 7.02 18.88
CA PHE A 203 -2.67 6.60 19.15
C PHE A 203 -1.68 7.23 18.18
N VAL A 204 -1.97 7.18 16.87
CA VAL A 204 -1.12 7.75 15.82
C VAL A 204 -1.03 9.27 15.98
N CYS A 205 -2.13 9.95 16.26
CA CYS A 205 -2.16 11.40 16.48
C CYS A 205 -1.37 11.82 17.73
N ALA A 206 -1.55 11.11 18.84
CA ALA A 206 -0.92 11.43 20.11
C ALA A 206 0.62 11.23 20.08
N ASN A 207 1.08 10.24 19.33
CA ASN A 207 2.50 9.87 19.26
C ASN A 207 3.24 10.47 18.05
N TYR A 208 2.65 11.47 17.36
CA TYR A 208 3.21 11.97 16.10
C TYR A 208 4.68 12.42 16.22
N LYS A 209 5.06 13.03 17.35
CA LYS A 209 6.44 13.51 17.57
C LYS A 209 7.45 12.38 17.56
N VAL A 210 7.16 11.28 18.25
CA VAL A 210 8.01 10.10 18.32
C VAL A 210 8.01 9.36 16.97
N ILE A 211 6.86 9.23 16.33
CA ILE A 211 6.75 8.63 14.99
C ILE A 211 7.63 9.40 13.99
N ARG A 212 7.62 10.72 14.04
CA ARG A 212 8.45 11.56 13.14
C ARG A 212 9.95 11.49 13.42
N THR A 213 10.38 11.04 14.57
CA THR A 213 11.81 10.76 14.84
C THR A 213 12.28 9.42 14.25
N MET A 214 11.38 8.68 13.60
CA MET A 214 11.64 7.35 13.05
C MET A 214 12.12 6.36 14.13
N ASP A 215 11.56 6.46 15.35
CA ASP A 215 11.83 5.53 16.42
C ASP A 215 11.42 4.11 16.03
N PRO A 216 12.34 3.13 15.96
CA PRO A 216 12.06 1.81 15.41
C PRO A 216 10.98 1.04 16.19
N GLU A 217 10.95 1.18 17.52
CA GLU A 217 9.98 0.47 18.36
C GLU A 217 8.57 1.04 18.13
N MET A 218 8.45 2.37 18.10
CA MET A 218 7.19 3.04 17.81
C MET A 218 6.68 2.71 16.41
N LEU A 219 7.57 2.72 15.41
CA LEU A 219 7.24 2.34 14.03
C LEU A 219 6.75 0.88 13.96
N ALA A 220 7.44 -0.05 14.61
CA ALA A 220 7.05 -1.46 14.63
C ALA A 220 5.65 -1.64 15.25
N VAL A 221 5.36 -0.99 16.38
CA VAL A 221 4.01 -1.03 17.01
C VAL A 221 2.94 -0.49 16.08
N MET A 222 3.17 0.68 15.47
CA MET A 222 2.22 1.34 14.57
C MET A 222 1.97 0.49 13.32
N ILE A 223 3.03 0.03 12.65
CA ILE A 223 2.95 -0.75 11.41
C ILE A 223 2.29 -2.10 11.67
N ARG A 224 2.68 -2.80 12.73
CA ARG A 224 2.07 -4.08 13.13
C ARG A 224 0.57 -3.93 13.34
N LYS A 225 0.13 -2.90 14.07
CA LYS A 225 -1.29 -2.65 14.32
C LYS A 225 -2.05 -2.34 13.03
N CYS A 226 -1.47 -1.51 12.15
CA CYS A 226 -2.05 -1.21 10.83
C CYS A 226 -2.19 -2.48 9.97
N CYS A 227 -1.13 -3.30 9.89
CA CYS A 227 -1.16 -4.57 9.17
C CYS A 227 -2.19 -5.55 9.74
N ALA A 228 -2.33 -5.64 11.06
CA ALA A 228 -3.31 -6.51 11.71
C ALA A 228 -4.75 -6.11 11.36
N ILE A 229 -5.06 -4.82 11.38
CA ILE A 229 -6.37 -4.30 10.97
C ILE A 229 -6.64 -4.65 9.50
N LYS A 230 -5.68 -4.36 8.61
CA LYS A 230 -5.83 -4.64 7.19
C LYS A 230 -5.95 -6.13 6.91
N ALA A 231 -5.11 -6.95 7.53
CA ALA A 231 -5.16 -8.41 7.38
C ALA A 231 -6.53 -8.96 7.79
N GLY A 232 -7.10 -8.48 8.89
CA GLY A 232 -8.45 -8.87 9.31
C GLY A 232 -9.55 -8.50 8.31
N VAL A 233 -9.46 -7.32 7.70
CA VAL A 233 -10.39 -6.90 6.64
C VAL A 233 -10.23 -7.78 5.38
N VAL A 234 -9.00 -8.07 4.99
CA VAL A 234 -8.70 -8.94 3.82
C VAL A 234 -9.14 -10.37 4.06
N GLU A 235 -9.01 -10.90 5.29
CA GLU A 235 -9.46 -12.23 5.66
C GLU A 235 -10.98 -12.38 5.49
N ARG A 236 -11.74 -11.37 5.94
CA ARG A 236 -13.21 -11.38 5.83
C ARG A 236 -13.73 -11.12 4.42
N ASP A 237 -12.97 -10.43 3.59
CA ASP A 237 -13.37 -10.13 2.21
C ASP A 237 -12.17 -10.17 1.23
N PRO A 238 -11.68 -11.38 0.89
CA PRO A 238 -10.49 -11.54 0.05
C PRO A 238 -10.62 -10.94 -1.36
N LYS A 239 -11.86 -10.87 -1.90
CA LYS A 239 -12.15 -10.45 -3.29
C LYS A 239 -12.68 -9.02 -3.41
N GLU A 240 -12.76 -8.25 -2.30
CA GLU A 240 -13.27 -6.86 -2.30
C GLU A 240 -14.72 -6.75 -2.82
N GLN A 241 -15.58 -7.63 -2.36
CA GLN A 241 -17.00 -7.62 -2.72
C GLN A 241 -17.89 -6.94 -1.67
N GLY A 242 -17.36 -6.66 -0.47
CA GLY A 242 -18.08 -6.11 0.68
C GLY A 242 -17.22 -5.15 1.51
N GLU A 243 -16.89 -5.56 2.75
CA GLU A 243 -16.20 -4.75 3.76
C GLU A 243 -14.84 -4.20 3.28
N ARG A 244 -14.09 -4.97 2.50
CA ARG A 244 -12.78 -4.53 1.98
C ARG A 244 -12.87 -3.26 1.14
N ALA A 245 -14.03 -2.95 0.56
CA ALA A 245 -14.25 -1.70 -0.15
C ALA A 245 -14.08 -0.47 0.75
N LEU A 246 -14.23 -0.59 2.09
CA LEU A 246 -13.97 0.49 3.05
C LEU A 246 -12.52 1.00 2.98
N LEU A 247 -11.55 0.13 2.61
CA LEU A 247 -10.16 0.52 2.40
C LEU A 247 -9.99 1.59 1.31
N ASN A 248 -11.03 1.87 0.53
CA ASN A 248 -11.06 2.94 -0.45
C ASN A 248 -11.60 4.29 0.10
N LEU A 249 -11.71 4.46 1.43
CA LEU A 249 -12.03 5.77 2.02
C LEU A 249 -11.05 6.84 1.48
N GLY A 250 -11.58 7.95 0.99
CA GLY A 250 -10.80 9.02 0.35
C GLY A 250 -10.37 8.74 -1.10
N HIS A 251 -10.37 7.49 -1.57
CA HIS A 251 -9.82 7.14 -2.88
C HIS A 251 -10.65 7.64 -4.06
N THR A 252 -11.98 7.72 -3.92
CA THR A 252 -12.86 8.12 -5.04
C THR A 252 -12.53 9.52 -5.57
N ILE A 253 -12.39 10.51 -4.68
CA ILE A 253 -11.97 11.86 -5.05
C ILE A 253 -10.45 11.94 -5.19
N GLY A 254 -9.69 11.23 -4.35
CA GLY A 254 -8.23 11.18 -4.40
C GLY A 254 -7.70 10.72 -5.76
N HIS A 255 -8.22 9.64 -6.32
CA HIS A 255 -7.84 9.15 -7.67
C HIS A 255 -8.21 10.13 -8.78
N ALA A 256 -9.35 10.82 -8.65
CA ALA A 256 -9.71 11.86 -9.61
C ALA A 256 -8.69 13.01 -9.61
N VAL A 257 -8.26 13.45 -8.42
CA VAL A 257 -7.21 14.46 -8.26
C VAL A 257 -5.88 13.94 -8.80
N GLU A 258 -5.46 12.73 -8.44
CA GLU A 258 -4.22 12.10 -8.90
C GLU A 258 -4.13 12.09 -10.43
N LYS A 259 -5.20 11.69 -11.09
CA LYS A 259 -5.29 11.65 -12.55
C LYS A 259 -5.22 13.05 -13.18
N LEU A 260 -5.97 14.01 -12.65
CA LEU A 260 -5.99 15.39 -13.19
C LEU A 260 -4.67 16.12 -12.96
N MET A 261 -3.95 15.78 -11.89
CA MET A 261 -2.60 16.29 -11.61
C MET A 261 -1.50 15.58 -12.42
N ASN A 262 -1.86 14.73 -13.39
CA ASN A 262 -0.91 13.95 -14.20
C ASN A 262 0.14 13.23 -13.34
N PHE A 263 -0.29 12.68 -12.20
CA PHE A 263 0.56 11.96 -11.23
C PHE A 263 1.72 12.78 -10.63
N ASN A 264 1.65 14.12 -10.66
CA ASN A 264 2.62 15.00 -10.00
C ASN A 264 2.49 14.99 -8.46
N LEU A 265 1.32 14.60 -7.94
CA LEU A 265 1.12 14.30 -6.54
C LEU A 265 1.28 12.80 -6.30
N LEU A 266 1.90 12.45 -5.17
CA LEU A 266 2.02 11.06 -4.77
C LEU A 266 0.67 10.48 -4.32
N HIS A 267 0.49 9.17 -4.47
CA HIS A 267 -0.76 8.48 -4.13
C HIS A 267 -1.31 8.86 -2.73
N GLY A 268 -0.49 8.72 -1.67
CA GLY A 268 -0.91 9.04 -0.31
C GLY A 268 -1.26 10.52 -0.09
N GLN A 269 -0.66 11.44 -0.87
CA GLN A 269 -1.06 12.85 -0.85
C GLN A 269 -2.48 13.03 -1.41
N CYS A 270 -2.77 12.33 -2.52
CA CYS A 270 -4.11 12.35 -3.12
C CYS A 270 -5.15 11.68 -2.19
N VAL A 271 -4.77 10.59 -1.51
CA VAL A 271 -5.61 9.96 -0.49
C VAL A 271 -5.88 10.93 0.66
N GLY A 272 -4.88 11.66 1.16
CA GLY A 272 -5.05 12.69 2.20
C GLY A 272 -6.07 13.78 1.80
N ILE A 273 -5.95 14.30 0.56
CA ILE A 273 -6.92 15.24 -0.01
C ILE A 273 -8.32 14.62 -0.05
N GLY A 274 -8.43 13.39 -0.52
CA GLY A 274 -9.68 12.65 -0.60
C GLY A 274 -10.30 12.35 0.77
N LEU A 275 -9.50 12.10 1.81
CA LEU A 275 -9.95 11.96 3.20
C LEU A 275 -10.58 13.27 3.70
N GLY A 276 -9.95 14.42 3.41
CA GLY A 276 -10.49 15.73 3.70
C GLY A 276 -11.85 15.98 3.03
N ALA A 277 -11.99 15.58 1.76
CA ALA A 277 -13.25 15.69 1.02
C ALA A 277 -14.34 14.77 1.61
N ALA A 278 -14.01 13.49 1.90
CA ALA A 278 -14.96 12.56 2.51
C ALA A 278 -15.39 13.02 3.91
N ALA A 279 -14.46 13.57 4.70
CA ALA A 279 -14.77 14.16 6.01
C ALA A 279 -15.72 15.37 5.89
N ALA A 280 -15.52 16.24 4.89
CA ALA A 280 -16.40 17.39 4.66
C ALA A 280 -17.82 16.96 4.30
N ILE A 281 -17.99 15.92 3.44
CA ILE A 281 -19.29 15.35 3.10
C ILE A 281 -19.95 14.72 4.34
N SER A 282 -19.19 13.94 5.11
CA SER A 282 -19.72 13.31 6.33
C SER A 282 -20.17 14.33 7.36
N ARG A 283 -19.44 15.44 7.51
CA ARG A 283 -19.83 16.56 8.38
C ARG A 283 -21.11 17.24 7.88
N GLU A 284 -21.22 17.51 6.58
CA GLU A 284 -22.42 18.14 5.99
C GLU A 284 -23.68 17.30 6.24
N ARG A 285 -23.54 15.96 6.23
CA ARG A 285 -24.61 15.04 6.60
C ARG A 285 -24.88 14.92 8.11
N GLY A 286 -24.11 15.62 8.96
CA GLY A 286 -24.21 15.51 10.41
C GLY A 286 -23.67 14.19 10.99
N LEU A 287 -22.91 13.41 10.21
CA LEU A 287 -22.28 12.16 10.62
C LEU A 287 -20.96 12.39 11.38
N LEU A 288 -20.33 13.54 11.15
CA LEU A 288 -19.17 14.04 11.91
C LEU A 288 -19.50 15.38 12.53
N THR A 289 -19.04 15.58 13.75
CA THR A 289 -19.02 16.90 14.39
C THR A 289 -17.96 17.79 13.76
N ASN A 290 -18.05 19.13 13.97
CA ASN A 290 -17.00 20.04 13.54
C ASN A 290 -15.64 19.70 14.18
N GLY A 291 -15.63 19.30 15.46
CA GLY A 291 -14.41 18.93 16.16
C GLY A 291 -13.73 17.69 15.56
N GLU A 292 -14.49 16.66 15.20
CA GLU A 292 -13.95 15.47 14.52
C GLU A 292 -13.39 15.81 13.12
N TYR A 293 -14.10 16.64 12.36
CA TYR A 293 -13.60 17.13 11.07
C TYR A 293 -12.27 17.88 11.22
N GLU A 294 -12.19 18.79 12.18
CA GLU A 294 -10.96 19.55 12.48
C GLU A 294 -9.82 18.62 12.93
N GLN A 295 -10.12 17.60 13.74
CA GLN A 295 -9.15 16.60 14.17
C GLN A 295 -8.59 15.80 12.98
N ILE A 296 -9.43 15.38 12.03
CA ILE A 296 -8.99 14.72 10.79
C ILE A 296 -8.08 15.64 9.98
N CYS A 297 -8.51 16.89 9.74
CA CYS A 297 -7.71 17.86 8.99
C CYS A 297 -6.37 18.16 9.68
N HIS A 298 -6.37 18.25 11.01
CA HIS A 298 -5.16 18.46 11.80
C HIS A 298 -4.20 17.27 11.68
N SER A 299 -4.70 16.03 11.81
CA SER A 299 -3.89 14.82 11.72
C SER A 299 -3.19 14.70 10.35
N LEU A 300 -3.88 15.01 9.27
CA LEU A 300 -3.29 15.04 7.93
C LEU A 300 -2.13 16.05 7.83
N LYS A 301 -2.31 17.26 8.38
CA LYS A 301 -1.25 18.29 8.42
C LYS A 301 -0.04 17.87 9.25
N LEU A 302 -0.24 17.20 10.39
CA LEU A 302 0.86 16.73 11.26
C LEU A 302 1.86 15.86 10.48
N TYR A 303 1.38 15.08 9.51
CA TYR A 303 2.21 14.20 8.69
C TYR A 303 2.55 14.78 7.31
N GLY A 304 2.37 16.09 7.11
CA GLY A 304 2.76 16.78 5.88
C GLY A 304 1.88 16.45 4.67
N LEU A 305 0.68 15.93 4.90
CA LEU A 305 -0.27 15.65 3.82
C LEU A 305 -1.02 16.93 3.43
N PRO A 306 -1.17 17.21 2.12
CA PRO A 306 -1.92 18.36 1.65
C PRO A 306 -3.41 18.19 1.94
N LEU A 307 -4.06 19.26 2.35
CA LEU A 307 -5.52 19.31 2.49
C LEU A 307 -6.22 19.86 1.24
N TYR A 308 -5.46 20.51 0.37
CA TYR A 308 -5.99 21.23 -0.79
C TYR A 308 -5.21 20.88 -2.03
N VAL A 309 -5.89 20.98 -3.15
CA VAL A 309 -5.29 20.96 -4.48
C VAL A 309 -5.51 22.33 -5.13
N GLU A 310 -4.48 22.80 -5.84
CA GLU A 310 -4.51 24.07 -6.58
C GLU A 310 -4.61 23.82 -8.08
N GLY A 311 -5.25 24.75 -8.80
CA GLY A 311 -5.32 24.73 -10.24
C GLY A 311 -6.28 23.73 -10.88
N LEU A 312 -7.08 23.02 -10.08
CA LEU A 312 -8.14 22.14 -10.56
C LEU A 312 -9.53 22.75 -10.38
N SER A 313 -10.34 22.63 -11.42
CA SER A 313 -11.75 23.03 -11.35
C SER A 313 -12.57 21.96 -10.59
N PRO A 314 -13.48 22.36 -9.66
CA PRO A 314 -14.39 21.44 -9.01
C PRO A 314 -15.23 20.59 -10.00
N ARG A 315 -15.60 21.17 -11.13
CA ARG A 315 -16.34 20.47 -12.19
C ARG A 315 -15.52 19.36 -12.85
N ASP A 316 -14.22 19.60 -13.06
CA ASP A 316 -13.34 18.61 -13.67
C ASP A 316 -13.08 17.45 -12.71
N ILE A 317 -12.91 17.72 -11.41
CA ILE A 317 -12.77 16.68 -10.38
C ILE A 317 -14.05 15.85 -10.32
N LEU A 318 -15.24 16.46 -10.29
CA LEU A 318 -16.50 15.73 -10.30
C LEU A 318 -16.65 14.86 -11.57
N ALA A 319 -16.32 15.40 -12.74
CA ALA A 319 -16.36 14.65 -13.99
C ALA A 319 -15.39 13.47 -14.01
N ALA A 320 -14.17 13.64 -13.45
CA ALA A 320 -13.17 12.59 -13.34
C ALA A 320 -13.61 11.49 -12.36
N THR A 321 -14.23 11.87 -11.22
CA THR A 321 -14.79 10.95 -10.23
C THR A 321 -15.83 10.00 -10.85
N LYS A 322 -16.65 10.49 -11.76
CA LYS A 322 -17.68 9.69 -12.47
C LYS A 322 -17.11 8.73 -13.51
N LYS A 323 -15.89 8.96 -13.99
CA LYS A 323 -15.22 8.08 -14.96
C LYS A 323 -14.45 6.94 -14.31
N ASP A 324 -14.32 6.93 -12.99
CA ASP A 324 -13.67 5.85 -12.26
C ASP A 324 -14.52 4.57 -12.32
N LYS A 325 -13.86 3.41 -12.49
CA LYS A 325 -14.50 2.08 -12.72
C LYS A 325 -15.30 1.51 -11.55
N LYS A 326 -15.31 2.19 -10.41
CA LYS A 326 -16.07 1.78 -9.22
C LYS A 326 -17.58 2.04 -9.33
N MET A 327 -18.09 2.36 -10.53
CA MET A 327 -19.51 2.45 -10.80
C MET A 327 -20.11 1.05 -10.99
N GLU A 328 -20.83 0.55 -10.02
CA GLU A 328 -21.75 -0.57 -10.20
C GLU A 328 -23.10 -0.04 -10.71
N GLN A 329 -23.51 -0.44 -11.91
CA GLN A 329 -24.81 -0.05 -12.50
C GLN A 329 -25.06 1.48 -12.54
N GLY A 330 -23.98 2.29 -12.72
CA GLY A 330 -24.12 3.74 -12.81
C GLY A 330 -24.13 4.47 -11.45
N GLN A 331 -23.97 3.78 -10.32
CA GLN A 331 -23.91 4.38 -9.00
C GLN A 331 -22.47 4.34 -8.43
N ILE A 332 -22.05 5.44 -7.84
CA ILE A 332 -20.75 5.53 -7.17
C ILE A 332 -20.90 4.91 -5.76
N LYS A 333 -20.07 3.92 -5.44
CA LYS A 333 -19.90 3.47 -4.06
C LYS A 333 -18.96 4.46 -3.36
N PHE A 334 -19.52 5.36 -2.58
CA PHE A 334 -18.74 6.31 -1.81
C PHE A 334 -18.59 5.81 -0.36
N ILE A 335 -17.48 6.15 0.29
CA ILE A 335 -17.26 5.75 1.67
C ILE A 335 -17.34 7.00 2.54
N LEU A 336 -18.24 6.97 3.51
CA LEU A 336 -18.47 8.02 4.50
C LEU A 336 -18.05 7.55 5.88
N MET A 337 -17.75 8.50 6.75
CA MET A 337 -17.46 8.28 8.16
C MET A 337 -18.69 8.58 9.01
N ASP A 338 -18.99 7.70 9.96
CA ASP A 338 -20.02 7.86 11.00
C ASP A 338 -19.35 7.93 12.38
N GLY A 339 -18.64 9.06 12.60
CA GLY A 339 -17.67 9.24 13.69
C GLY A 339 -16.25 8.77 13.34
N LEU A 340 -15.29 9.05 14.21
CA LEU A 340 -13.92 8.57 14.07
C LEU A 340 -13.87 7.05 14.32
N GLY A 341 -13.17 6.33 13.45
CA GLY A 341 -13.00 4.88 13.56
C GLY A 341 -14.21 4.07 13.13
N LYS A 342 -15.17 4.68 12.46
CA LYS A 342 -16.35 4.01 11.92
C LYS A 342 -16.69 4.55 10.54
N SER A 343 -16.67 3.70 9.53
CA SER A 343 -16.99 4.05 8.15
C SER A 343 -17.96 3.07 7.53
N PHE A 344 -18.68 3.51 6.50
CA PHE A 344 -19.63 2.68 5.79
C PHE A 344 -19.69 3.03 4.31
N ILE A 345 -20.20 2.09 3.51
CA ILE A 345 -20.37 2.25 2.06
C ILE A 345 -21.73 2.90 1.82
N ASP A 346 -21.73 4.04 1.13
CA ASP A 346 -22.92 4.75 0.73
C ASP A 346 -23.07 4.79 -0.80
N LYS A 347 -24.25 4.48 -1.30
CA LYS A 347 -24.60 4.51 -2.72
C LYS A 347 -25.52 5.68 -3.08
N THR A 348 -25.86 6.52 -2.10
CA THR A 348 -26.83 7.62 -2.24
C THR A 348 -26.18 8.99 -2.33
N VAL A 349 -24.84 9.08 -2.25
CA VAL A 349 -24.13 10.36 -2.33
C VAL A 349 -24.40 11.02 -3.68
N SER A 350 -25.03 12.19 -3.63
CA SER A 350 -25.42 12.99 -4.79
C SER A 350 -24.24 13.82 -5.33
N ASP A 351 -24.38 14.30 -6.56
CA ASP A 351 -23.43 15.24 -7.17
C ASP A 351 -23.25 16.52 -6.35
N GLN A 352 -24.34 16.99 -5.72
CA GLN A 352 -24.27 18.20 -4.86
C GLN A 352 -23.41 17.94 -3.63
N GLU A 353 -23.55 16.79 -3.00
CA GLU A 353 -22.73 16.41 -1.84
C GLU A 353 -21.26 16.14 -2.25
N LEU A 354 -21.03 15.51 -3.40
CA LEU A 354 -19.68 15.39 -3.94
C LEU A 354 -19.04 16.75 -4.15
N LEU A 355 -19.79 17.75 -4.66
CA LEU A 355 -19.30 19.11 -4.81
C LEU A 355 -18.98 19.78 -3.47
N VAL A 356 -19.74 19.51 -2.39
CA VAL A 356 -19.38 20.00 -1.03
C VAL A 356 -17.98 19.51 -0.66
N GLY A 357 -17.71 18.22 -0.78
CA GLY A 357 -16.38 17.67 -0.48
C GLY A 357 -15.29 18.22 -1.41
N ILE A 358 -15.57 18.33 -2.70
CA ILE A 358 -14.63 18.85 -3.68
C ILE A 358 -14.32 20.34 -3.43
N HIS A 359 -15.32 21.16 -3.13
CA HIS A 359 -15.08 22.57 -2.77
C HIS A 359 -14.26 22.71 -1.49
N ALA A 360 -14.38 21.80 -0.53
CA ALA A 360 -13.60 21.84 0.69
C ALA A 360 -12.09 21.61 0.46
N ILE A 361 -11.71 21.02 -0.67
CA ILE A 361 -10.32 20.69 -1.02
C ILE A 361 -9.75 21.51 -2.18
N CYS A 362 -10.53 22.37 -2.83
CA CYS A 362 -10.06 23.24 -3.92
C CYS A 362 -9.65 24.62 -3.39
N ARG A 363 -8.52 25.14 -3.92
CA ARG A 363 -8.07 26.51 -3.73
C ARG A 363 -7.70 27.15 -5.05
#